data_07eb9d5171f03f4efe1e6b061d5d56e4
#
_entry.id   07eb9d5171f03f4efe1e6b061d5d56e4
#
_cell.length_a   1.000
_cell.length_b   1.000
_cell.length_c   1.000
_cell.angle_alpha   90.00
_cell.angle_beta   90.00
_cell.angle_gamma   90.00
#
_symmetry.space_group_name_H-M   'P 1'
#
loop_
_entity.id
_entity.type
_entity.pdbx_description
1 polymer ?
#
loop_
_entity_poly.entity_id
_entity_poly.type
_entity_poly.pdbx_seq_one_letter_code
_entity_poly.pdbx_strand_id
1 'polypeptide(L)'
;EVCNEVGILGKCTEYQCKSLGLGCDLVNKGTTEQRCVWINERDKDFPTIEPWEETLSQGYQYNPDNTIGPLDRGVKIQNIQSDNNDGCIPSFTPIRFGVALNEPGRCKLDLVRKDTFAEMEMGWMGGSNLLVEEHSHFITMPGAEAFEEEGIELNNGGEFEIFVRCEDANENSNSGNFVFKFCIEEGPDATPPLIIGTNWLNNIPVPNGQEEVGVELYTNEAADCKWSHTDKDYVDMENSMNCQQNLVNMNAQMVFTCDSTLSGLNDNQDNEFYFRCNDKPHLEGTANEGLRMENLESYVLNLIGTQPLVISSIEPENETLVKGSSSVVEVELDVVTSAGYDLGEAMCYASPTGNINDYIVFENTQSHSHSTSLWLESGSYNYHIRCNDLGGNFDTEIISFDVETDTQAPMIVRAYHKSSHLKLITNEEATCVYDEVSCDYSFDDGLSMNRIGDNEHYTSWNTNVNYYVKCKDEFGNLPAPDQCSMTVSPLEL
;
A
#
# COMPACT_ATOMS: atom_id res chain seq x y z
N GLU A 1 -0.60 -13.25 -16.15
CA GLU A 1 0.70 -13.89 -15.77
C GLU A 1 1.89 -12.96 -16.04
N VAL A 2 2.14 -12.51 -17.27
CA VAL A 2 3.36 -11.74 -17.63
C VAL A 2 3.56 -10.46 -16.78
N CYS A 3 2.51 -9.76 -16.42
CA CYS A 3 2.61 -8.54 -15.60
C CYS A 3 2.87 -8.86 -14.12
N ASN A 4 2.35 -9.99 -13.65
CA ASN A 4 2.47 -10.39 -12.25
C ASN A 4 3.83 -11.06 -11.94
N GLU A 5 4.51 -11.59 -12.97
CA GLU A 5 5.82 -12.27 -12.83
C GLU A 5 7.04 -11.33 -12.87
N VAL A 6 6.85 -10.04 -13.16
CA VAL A 6 7.96 -9.11 -13.34
C VAL A 6 8.50 -8.59 -11.99
N GLY A 7 9.20 -9.45 -11.27
CA GLY A 7 9.88 -9.11 -10.01
C GLY A 7 11.06 -8.12 -10.10
N ILE A 8 11.34 -7.52 -11.27
CA ILE A 8 12.46 -6.58 -11.47
C ILE A 8 12.00 -5.11 -11.49
N LEU A 9 10.72 -4.85 -11.76
CA LEU A 9 10.16 -3.50 -11.91
C LEU A 9 9.06 -3.15 -10.89
N GLY A 10 8.94 -3.93 -9.79
CA GLY A 10 7.89 -3.72 -8.80
C GLY A 10 6.55 -4.36 -9.18
N LYS A 11 5.48 -3.98 -8.48
CA LYS A 11 4.11 -4.51 -8.68
C LYS A 11 3.57 -4.06 -10.05
N CYS A 12 2.76 -4.92 -10.68
CA CYS A 12 2.05 -4.57 -11.92
C CYS A 12 1.19 -3.32 -11.72
N THR A 13 1.43 -2.29 -12.51
CA THR A 13 0.65 -1.04 -12.47
C THR A 13 -0.62 -1.15 -13.32
N GLU A 14 -1.59 -0.28 -13.08
CA GLU A 14 -2.83 -0.26 -13.88
C GLU A 14 -2.57 -0.02 -15.36
N TYR A 15 -1.62 0.87 -15.69
CA TYR A 15 -1.22 1.13 -17.06
C TYR A 15 -0.60 -0.11 -17.73
N GLN A 16 0.30 -0.80 -17.02
CA GLN A 16 0.92 -2.04 -17.52
C GLN A 16 -0.14 -3.13 -17.74
N CYS A 17 -1.06 -3.31 -16.80
CA CYS A 17 -2.16 -4.27 -16.91
C CYS A 17 -3.05 -3.95 -18.11
N LYS A 18 -3.52 -2.73 -18.23
CA LYS A 18 -4.39 -2.28 -19.35
C LYS A 18 -3.68 -2.36 -20.71
N SER A 19 -2.36 -2.22 -20.76
CA SER A 19 -1.58 -2.34 -22.01
C SER A 19 -1.52 -3.76 -22.56
N LEU A 20 -1.79 -4.78 -21.73
CA LEU A 20 -1.85 -6.18 -22.17
C LEU A 20 -3.12 -6.52 -22.97
N GLY A 21 -4.17 -5.72 -22.83
CA GLY A 21 -5.40 -5.90 -23.59
C GLY A 21 -6.60 -5.22 -22.94
N LEU A 22 -7.65 -4.97 -23.73
CA LEU A 22 -8.88 -4.30 -23.28
C LEU A 22 -9.64 -5.10 -22.19
N GLY A 23 -9.44 -6.40 -22.13
CA GLY A 23 -10.05 -7.26 -21.08
C GLY A 23 -9.19 -7.42 -19.83
N CYS A 24 -7.98 -6.82 -19.77
CA CYS A 24 -7.15 -6.91 -18.60
C CYS A 24 -7.55 -5.83 -17.57
N ASP A 25 -7.73 -6.23 -16.32
CA ASP A 25 -8.01 -5.32 -15.21
C ASP A 25 -7.13 -5.60 -14.00
N LEU A 26 -6.79 -4.52 -13.27
CA LEU A 26 -5.99 -4.59 -12.08
C LEU A 26 -6.91 -4.78 -10.87
N VAL A 27 -6.80 -5.93 -10.20
CA VAL A 27 -7.56 -6.26 -8.99
C VAL A 27 -6.69 -6.11 -7.74
N ASN A 28 -7.31 -6.08 -6.57
CA ASN A 28 -6.66 -5.93 -5.27
C ASN A 28 -5.75 -4.69 -5.19
N LYS A 29 -6.17 -3.58 -5.81
CA LYS A 29 -5.39 -2.34 -5.92
C LYS A 29 -4.92 -1.84 -4.55
N GLY A 30 -3.63 -1.51 -4.46
CA GLY A 30 -3.03 -0.97 -3.24
C GLY A 30 -2.68 -2.00 -2.16
N THR A 31 -2.87 -3.30 -2.43
CA THR A 31 -2.50 -4.38 -1.50
C THR A 31 -1.24 -5.12 -1.95
N THR A 32 -0.73 -6.01 -1.08
CA THR A 32 0.36 -6.94 -1.44
C THR A 32 -0.04 -7.90 -2.54
N GLU A 33 -1.34 -8.20 -2.65
CA GLU A 33 -1.95 -9.14 -3.60
C GLU A 33 -2.45 -8.45 -4.88
N GLN A 34 -1.99 -7.22 -5.14
CA GLN A 34 -2.31 -6.51 -6.37
C GLN A 34 -1.83 -7.29 -7.59
N ARG A 35 -2.75 -7.62 -8.50
CA ARG A 35 -2.46 -8.41 -9.70
C ARG A 35 -3.33 -8.02 -10.88
N CYS A 36 -2.82 -8.32 -12.07
CA CYS A 36 -3.54 -8.14 -13.33
C CYS A 36 -4.27 -9.44 -13.67
N VAL A 37 -5.56 -9.35 -13.90
CA VAL A 37 -6.43 -10.47 -14.29
C VAL A 37 -7.12 -10.18 -15.62
N TRP A 38 -7.54 -11.21 -16.32
CA TRP A 38 -8.33 -11.06 -17.53
C TRP A 38 -9.81 -11.15 -17.18
N ILE A 39 -10.52 -10.05 -17.38
CA ILE A 39 -11.98 -9.96 -17.28
C ILE A 39 -12.57 -10.12 -18.68
N ASN A 40 -13.34 -11.17 -18.89
CA ASN A 40 -13.97 -11.49 -20.17
C ASN A 40 -15.48 -11.69 -19.98
N GLU A 41 -16.30 -10.77 -20.45
CA GLU A 41 -17.77 -10.84 -20.35
C GLU A 41 -18.39 -12.12 -20.94
N ARG A 42 -17.62 -12.90 -21.70
CA ARG A 42 -18.07 -14.17 -22.28
C ARG A 42 -17.61 -15.40 -21.51
N ASP A 43 -16.78 -15.18 -20.50
CA ASP A 43 -16.39 -16.23 -19.58
C ASP A 43 -17.58 -16.64 -18.73
N LYS A 44 -17.83 -17.94 -18.65
CA LYS A 44 -18.88 -18.57 -17.86
C LYS A 44 -18.37 -19.73 -17.04
N ASP A 45 -17.06 -19.95 -17.12
CA ASP A 45 -16.40 -20.96 -16.33
C ASP A 45 -16.21 -20.38 -14.91
N PHE A 46 -16.56 -21.15 -13.92
CA PHE A 46 -16.38 -20.79 -12.52
C PHE A 46 -15.10 -21.40 -11.94
N PRO A 47 -14.50 -20.80 -10.91
CA PRO A 47 -13.28 -21.33 -10.32
C PRO A 47 -13.48 -22.75 -9.79
N THR A 48 -12.52 -23.61 -10.04
CA THR A 48 -12.51 -24.95 -9.44
C THR A 48 -11.85 -24.91 -8.08
N ILE A 49 -12.49 -25.55 -7.10
CA ILE A 49 -12.03 -25.55 -5.71
C ILE A 49 -11.40 -26.90 -5.40
N GLU A 50 -10.19 -26.89 -4.85
CA GLU A 50 -9.53 -28.06 -4.30
C GLU A 50 -9.07 -27.81 -2.87
N PRO A 51 -8.97 -28.85 -2.01
CA PRO A 51 -8.45 -28.64 -0.66
C PRO A 51 -6.97 -28.26 -0.73
N TRP A 52 -6.57 -27.23 0.02
CA TRP A 52 -5.19 -26.77 0.09
C TRP A 52 -4.44 -27.49 1.22
N GLU A 53 -3.68 -28.53 0.89
CA GLU A 53 -3.02 -29.40 1.86
C GLU A 53 -1.94 -28.68 2.68
N GLU A 54 -1.21 -27.73 2.08
CA GLU A 54 -0.08 -27.06 2.73
C GLU A 54 -0.49 -26.17 3.90
N THR A 55 -1.73 -25.67 3.89
CA THR A 55 -2.26 -24.82 4.96
C THR A 55 -2.90 -25.61 6.11
N LEU A 56 -3.16 -26.89 5.91
CA LEU A 56 -3.81 -27.71 6.93
C LEU A 56 -2.95 -27.84 8.17
N SER A 57 -3.54 -27.65 9.35
CA SER A 57 -2.86 -27.80 10.64
C SER A 57 -2.17 -29.16 10.75
N GLN A 58 -0.99 -29.18 11.35
CA GLN A 58 -0.23 -30.42 11.55
C GLN A 58 -1.01 -31.44 12.41
N GLY A 59 -0.93 -32.72 12.05
CA GLY A 59 -1.67 -33.76 12.75
C GLY A 59 -3.04 -34.07 12.15
N TYR A 60 -3.42 -33.35 11.07
CA TYR A 60 -4.69 -33.55 10.36
C TYR A 60 -4.45 -33.89 8.90
N GLN A 61 -5.47 -34.50 8.27
CA GLN A 61 -5.46 -34.85 6.84
C GLN A 61 -6.83 -34.62 6.20
N TYR A 62 -6.83 -34.29 4.92
CA TYR A 62 -8.05 -34.26 4.12
C TYR A 62 -8.33 -35.66 3.57
N ASN A 63 -9.54 -36.15 3.75
CA ASN A 63 -10.03 -37.36 3.15
C ASN A 63 -11.23 -37.08 2.26
N PRO A 64 -11.24 -37.53 1.00
CA PRO A 64 -12.40 -37.35 0.13
C PRO A 64 -13.65 -37.98 0.76
N ASP A 65 -14.73 -37.21 0.82
CA ASP A 65 -16.02 -37.68 1.35
C ASP A 65 -17.01 -37.96 0.23
N ASN A 66 -17.26 -39.24 -0.03
CA ASN A 66 -18.21 -39.70 -1.04
C ASN A 66 -19.69 -39.68 -0.56
N THR A 67 -19.93 -39.27 0.68
CA THR A 67 -21.30 -39.16 1.23
C THR A 67 -21.95 -37.82 0.89
N ILE A 68 -21.17 -36.83 0.44
CA ILE A 68 -21.65 -35.55 0.00
C ILE A 68 -22.48 -35.71 -1.27
N GLY A 69 -23.71 -35.20 -1.24
CA GLY A 69 -24.66 -35.34 -2.35
C GLY A 69 -24.24 -34.62 -3.63
N PRO A 70 -24.73 -35.06 -4.81
CA PRO A 70 -24.37 -34.42 -6.09
C PRO A 70 -24.76 -32.95 -6.16
N LEU A 71 -23.95 -32.19 -6.84
CA LEU A 71 -23.66 -30.78 -6.98
C LEU A 71 -22.65 -30.27 -5.94
N ASP A 72 -22.73 -30.73 -4.69
CA ASP A 72 -21.74 -30.42 -3.68
C ASP A 72 -20.59 -31.46 -3.74
N ARG A 73 -19.41 -31.06 -3.33
CA ARG A 73 -18.22 -31.92 -3.19
C ARG A 73 -17.40 -31.43 -2.00
N GLY A 74 -16.54 -32.26 -1.47
CA GLY A 74 -15.74 -31.81 -0.34
C GLY A 74 -14.90 -32.92 0.26
N VAL A 75 -14.37 -32.62 1.44
CA VAL A 75 -13.46 -33.50 2.17
C VAL A 75 -13.85 -33.54 3.64
N LYS A 76 -13.49 -34.62 4.29
CA LYS A 76 -13.52 -34.74 5.74
C LYS A 76 -12.13 -34.43 6.28
N ILE A 77 -12.04 -33.57 7.28
CA ILE A 77 -10.80 -33.30 8.02
C ILE A 77 -10.75 -34.28 9.18
N GLN A 78 -9.69 -35.07 9.24
CA GLN A 78 -9.51 -36.11 10.26
C GLN A 78 -8.23 -35.90 11.05
N ASN A 79 -8.33 -36.08 12.36
CA ASN A 79 -7.19 -36.11 13.27
C ASN A 79 -6.48 -37.49 13.11
N ILE A 80 -5.22 -37.45 12.65
CA ILE A 80 -4.41 -38.67 12.47
C ILE A 80 -3.74 -39.14 13.77
N GLN A 81 -3.85 -38.38 14.83
CA GLN A 81 -3.28 -38.63 16.16
C GLN A 81 -4.35 -38.99 17.21
N SER A 82 -5.62 -39.17 16.79
CA SER A 82 -6.70 -39.50 17.69
C SER A 82 -6.44 -40.87 18.38
N ASP A 83 -6.48 -40.86 19.70
CA ASP A 83 -6.25 -42.04 20.52
C ASP A 83 -7.33 -43.14 20.30
N ASN A 84 -8.52 -42.72 19.88
CA ASN A 84 -9.68 -43.60 19.66
C ASN A 84 -9.80 -44.14 18.23
N ASN A 85 -8.92 -43.73 17.31
CA ASN A 85 -8.99 -44.04 15.87
C ASN A 85 -10.31 -43.63 15.17
N ASP A 86 -11.09 -42.74 15.76
CA ASP A 86 -12.34 -42.23 15.19
C ASP A 86 -12.08 -41.05 14.25
N GLY A 87 -10.89 -40.42 14.35
CA GLY A 87 -10.47 -39.31 13.56
C GLY A 87 -11.14 -37.97 13.95
N CYS A 88 -11.82 -37.95 15.11
CA CYS A 88 -12.46 -36.75 15.62
C CYS A 88 -11.44 -35.76 16.17
N ILE A 89 -11.80 -34.52 16.16
CA ILE A 89 -11.00 -33.37 16.60
C ILE A 89 -11.40 -33.03 18.02
N PRO A 90 -10.47 -32.90 18.97
CA PRO A 90 -10.82 -32.47 20.32
C PRO A 90 -11.53 -31.12 20.32
N SER A 91 -12.53 -30.95 21.18
CA SER A 91 -13.21 -29.67 21.39
C SER A 91 -12.22 -28.57 21.70
N PHE A 92 -12.53 -27.33 21.28
CA PHE A 92 -11.73 -26.12 21.46
C PHE A 92 -10.36 -26.13 20.76
N THR A 93 -10.09 -27.13 19.91
CA THR A 93 -8.85 -27.20 19.14
C THR A 93 -8.90 -26.24 17.95
N PRO A 94 -7.92 -25.33 17.82
CA PRO A 94 -7.81 -24.46 16.66
C PRO A 94 -7.32 -25.23 15.44
N ILE A 95 -8.02 -25.07 14.32
CA ILE A 95 -7.66 -25.70 13.05
C ILE A 95 -7.58 -24.66 11.94
N ARG A 96 -6.49 -24.73 11.18
CA ARG A 96 -6.35 -24.00 9.92
C ARG A 96 -6.60 -24.98 8.78
N PHE A 97 -7.44 -24.59 7.84
CA PHE A 97 -7.72 -25.33 6.62
C PHE A 97 -7.87 -24.36 5.45
N GLY A 98 -7.89 -24.85 4.22
CA GLY A 98 -7.95 -23.96 3.08
C GLY A 98 -8.38 -24.62 1.79
N VAL A 99 -8.61 -23.75 0.81
CA VAL A 99 -8.90 -24.12 -0.58
C VAL A 99 -7.89 -23.46 -1.51
N ALA A 100 -7.53 -24.18 -2.56
CA ALA A 100 -6.78 -23.67 -3.69
C ALA A 100 -7.70 -23.60 -4.91
N LEU A 101 -7.64 -22.50 -5.64
CA LEU A 101 -8.39 -22.25 -6.86
C LEU A 101 -7.46 -22.35 -8.08
N ASN A 102 -8.03 -22.72 -9.23
CA ASN A 102 -7.29 -22.73 -10.51
C ASN A 102 -7.10 -21.34 -11.11
N GLU A 103 -7.74 -20.32 -10.55
CA GLU A 103 -7.70 -18.92 -10.98
C GLU A 103 -7.98 -17.98 -9.80
N PRO A 104 -7.58 -16.70 -9.87
CA PRO A 104 -7.85 -15.74 -8.81
C PRO A 104 -9.35 -15.56 -8.56
N GLY A 105 -9.80 -15.88 -7.36
CA GLY A 105 -11.18 -15.77 -6.92
C GLY A 105 -11.28 -15.27 -5.49
N ARG A 106 -12.50 -15.06 -5.02
CA ARG A 106 -12.83 -14.72 -3.63
C ARG A 106 -13.81 -15.75 -3.08
N CYS A 107 -13.61 -16.18 -1.87
CA CYS A 107 -14.40 -17.24 -1.27
C CYS A 107 -15.15 -16.77 -0.04
N LYS A 108 -16.38 -17.28 0.13
CA LYS A 108 -17.19 -17.08 1.33
C LYS A 108 -17.44 -18.42 2.02
N LEU A 109 -17.71 -18.33 3.31
CA LEU A 109 -18.06 -19.45 4.20
C LEU A 109 -19.49 -19.31 4.70
N ASP A 110 -20.13 -20.45 5.00
CA ASP A 110 -21.39 -20.50 5.76
C ASP A 110 -21.48 -21.84 6.53
N LEU A 111 -22.21 -21.83 7.66
CA LEU A 111 -22.53 -23.02 8.45
C LEU A 111 -23.78 -23.72 7.93
N VAL A 112 -24.56 -23.03 7.13
CA VAL A 112 -25.78 -23.53 6.54
C VAL A 112 -25.61 -23.59 5.03
N ARG A 113 -26.02 -24.70 4.43
CA ARG A 113 -25.98 -24.88 2.99
C ARG A 113 -26.76 -23.77 2.28
N LYS A 114 -26.10 -23.03 1.39
CA LYS A 114 -26.71 -21.98 0.55
C LYS A 114 -26.64 -22.38 -0.91
N ASP A 115 -27.60 -21.89 -1.69
CA ASP A 115 -27.68 -22.22 -3.11
C ASP A 115 -26.89 -21.24 -4.00
N THR A 116 -26.62 -20.03 -3.51
CA THR A 116 -25.88 -19.00 -4.25
C THR A 116 -24.76 -18.40 -3.42
N PHE A 117 -23.74 -17.85 -4.09
CA PHE A 117 -22.63 -17.12 -3.45
C PHE A 117 -23.11 -15.87 -2.68
N ALA A 118 -24.15 -15.19 -3.20
CA ALA A 118 -24.70 -13.99 -2.57
C ALA A 118 -25.38 -14.28 -1.23
N GLU A 119 -25.96 -15.48 -1.08
CA GLU A 119 -26.65 -15.90 0.14
C GLU A 119 -25.70 -16.33 1.27
N MET A 120 -24.41 -16.50 0.99
CA MET A 120 -23.41 -16.84 2.01
C MET A 120 -23.20 -15.63 2.94
N GLU A 121 -23.55 -15.76 4.21
CA GLU A 121 -23.65 -14.65 5.17
C GLU A 121 -22.56 -14.68 6.25
N MET A 122 -21.98 -15.83 6.57
CA MET A 122 -21.00 -15.96 7.66
C MET A 122 -19.76 -15.10 7.45
N GLY A 123 -19.24 -14.97 6.23
CA GLY A 123 -18.13 -14.07 5.93
C GLY A 123 -17.18 -14.55 4.85
N TRP A 124 -16.14 -13.76 4.65
CA TRP A 124 -15.07 -14.06 3.70
C TRP A 124 -14.09 -15.08 4.28
N MET A 125 -13.71 -16.08 3.49
CA MET A 125 -12.69 -17.03 3.89
C MET A 125 -11.36 -16.31 4.12
N GLY A 126 -10.74 -16.51 5.28
CA GLY A 126 -9.54 -15.78 5.68
C GLY A 126 -9.77 -14.30 6.05
N GLY A 127 -11.04 -13.86 6.19
CA GLY A 127 -11.38 -12.47 6.55
C GLY A 127 -11.15 -11.44 5.45
N SER A 128 -10.87 -11.87 4.21
CA SER A 128 -10.49 -11.00 3.10
C SER A 128 -11.31 -11.28 1.85
N ASN A 129 -11.75 -10.23 1.16
CA ASN A 129 -12.43 -10.30 -0.13
C ASN A 129 -11.49 -10.19 -1.34
N LEU A 130 -10.21 -10.37 -1.13
CA LEU A 130 -9.21 -10.29 -2.19
C LEU A 130 -9.36 -11.45 -3.18
N LEU A 131 -9.14 -11.15 -4.45
CA LEU A 131 -9.09 -12.12 -5.53
C LEU A 131 -7.72 -12.79 -5.55
N VAL A 132 -7.63 -13.96 -4.93
CA VAL A 132 -6.40 -14.76 -4.82
C VAL A 132 -6.67 -16.22 -5.18
N GLU A 133 -5.64 -17.00 -5.42
CA GLU A 133 -5.77 -18.42 -5.76
C GLU A 133 -5.84 -19.30 -4.51
N GLU A 134 -5.27 -18.86 -3.39
CA GLU A 134 -5.16 -19.62 -2.16
C GLU A 134 -5.90 -18.91 -1.03
N HIS A 135 -6.85 -19.61 -0.39
CA HIS A 135 -7.62 -19.12 0.73
C HIS A 135 -7.47 -20.03 1.92
N SER A 136 -6.98 -19.50 3.04
CA SER A 136 -6.96 -20.22 4.31
C SER A 136 -7.94 -19.64 5.29
N HIS A 137 -8.51 -20.47 6.11
CA HIS A 137 -9.38 -20.07 7.20
C HIS A 137 -8.93 -20.75 8.50
N PHE A 138 -9.10 -20.02 9.60
CA PHE A 138 -8.79 -20.50 10.91
C PHE A 138 -10.09 -20.56 11.71
N ILE A 139 -10.39 -21.70 12.29
CA ILE A 139 -11.57 -21.90 13.11
C ILE A 139 -11.19 -22.67 14.37
N THR A 140 -11.83 -22.35 15.46
CA THR A 140 -11.80 -23.18 16.66
C THR A 140 -13.08 -23.97 16.74
N MET A 141 -12.96 -25.27 16.94
CA MET A 141 -14.11 -26.14 17.08
C MET A 141 -14.76 -25.91 18.43
N PRO A 142 -15.97 -25.32 18.51
CA PRO A 142 -16.69 -25.22 19.77
C PRO A 142 -16.98 -26.60 20.34
N GLY A 143 -17.16 -26.71 21.64
CA GLY A 143 -17.65 -27.96 22.27
C GLY A 143 -19.06 -28.31 21.80
N ALA A 144 -19.41 -29.58 21.79
CA ALA A 144 -20.72 -30.05 21.36
C ALA A 144 -21.88 -29.39 22.14
N GLU A 145 -21.67 -29.11 23.42
CA GLU A 145 -22.66 -28.43 24.28
C GLU A 145 -22.97 -26.99 23.81
N ALA A 146 -21.98 -26.28 23.25
CA ALA A 146 -22.16 -24.92 22.78
C ALA A 146 -23.05 -24.84 21.52
N PHE A 147 -23.02 -25.86 20.67
CA PHE A 147 -23.93 -25.96 19.50
C PHE A 147 -25.36 -26.29 19.92
N GLU A 148 -25.54 -27.17 20.91
CA GLU A 148 -26.87 -27.53 21.42
C GLU A 148 -27.59 -26.32 22.05
N GLU A 149 -26.87 -25.48 22.79
CA GLU A 149 -27.42 -24.28 23.42
C GLU A 149 -27.93 -23.26 22.37
N GLU A 150 -27.30 -23.19 21.21
CA GLU A 150 -27.71 -22.30 20.09
C GLU A 150 -28.72 -22.96 19.13
N GLY A 151 -29.13 -24.21 19.42
CA GLY A 151 -30.10 -24.92 18.58
C GLY A 151 -29.56 -25.42 17.26
N ILE A 152 -28.24 -25.55 17.12
CA ILE A 152 -27.57 -26.15 15.99
C ILE A 152 -27.44 -27.66 16.29
N GLU A 153 -28.25 -28.47 15.61
CA GLU A 153 -28.18 -29.93 15.76
C GLU A 153 -26.91 -30.46 15.05
N LEU A 154 -26.01 -31.05 15.84
CA LEU A 154 -24.88 -31.81 15.30
C LEU A 154 -25.37 -33.14 14.73
N ASN A 155 -25.10 -33.39 13.47
CA ASN A 155 -25.49 -34.63 12.80
C ASN A 155 -24.59 -35.80 13.20
N ASN A 156 -25.14 -37.01 13.29
CA ASN A 156 -24.41 -38.31 13.38
C ASN A 156 -23.33 -38.40 14.48
N GLY A 157 -23.56 -37.84 15.68
CA GLY A 157 -22.62 -38.00 16.79
C GLY A 157 -21.46 -36.99 16.75
N GLY A 158 -21.73 -35.73 16.44
CA GLY A 158 -20.77 -34.64 16.47
C GLY A 158 -20.20 -34.22 15.12
N GLU A 159 -20.81 -34.60 13.99
CA GLU A 159 -20.38 -34.16 12.66
C GLU A 159 -20.88 -32.70 12.40
N PHE A 160 -19.95 -31.89 11.97
CA PHE A 160 -20.11 -30.46 11.67
C PHE A 160 -19.68 -30.17 10.23
N GLU A 161 -20.39 -29.31 9.52
CA GLU A 161 -20.13 -28.99 8.12
C GLU A 161 -19.92 -27.49 7.93
N ILE A 162 -18.89 -27.12 7.16
CA ILE A 162 -18.66 -25.77 6.67
C ILE A 162 -18.77 -25.78 5.16
N PHE A 163 -19.61 -24.90 4.62
CA PHE A 163 -19.85 -24.74 3.19
C PHE A 163 -19.03 -23.58 2.66
N VAL A 164 -18.37 -23.78 1.52
CA VAL A 164 -17.55 -22.79 0.83
C VAL A 164 -18.05 -22.59 -0.59
N ARG A 165 -18.20 -21.35 -1.00
CA ARG A 165 -18.41 -20.95 -2.39
C ARG A 165 -17.38 -19.89 -2.76
N CYS A 166 -16.90 -19.99 -4.01
CA CYS A 166 -15.95 -19.02 -4.55
C CYS A 166 -16.50 -18.40 -5.83
N GLU A 167 -16.07 -17.20 -6.12
CA GLU A 167 -16.45 -16.40 -7.27
C GLU A 167 -15.19 -15.80 -7.88
N ASP A 168 -15.04 -15.88 -9.19
CA ASP A 168 -13.91 -15.31 -9.95
C ASP A 168 -14.04 -13.78 -10.15
N ALA A 169 -13.11 -13.20 -10.90
CA ALA A 169 -13.12 -11.78 -11.25
C ALA A 169 -14.21 -11.40 -12.27
N ASN A 170 -14.84 -12.40 -12.94
CA ASN A 170 -15.95 -12.23 -13.88
C ASN A 170 -17.34 -12.41 -13.23
N GLU A 171 -17.37 -12.58 -11.89
CA GLU A 171 -18.58 -12.86 -11.09
C GLU A 171 -19.21 -14.24 -11.39
N ASN A 172 -18.42 -15.20 -11.93
CA ASN A 172 -18.88 -16.59 -12.04
C ASN A 172 -18.64 -17.32 -10.72
N SER A 173 -19.70 -17.89 -10.15
CA SER A 173 -19.62 -18.63 -8.89
C SER A 173 -19.91 -20.11 -9.07
N ASN A 174 -19.36 -20.95 -8.20
CA ASN A 174 -19.58 -22.38 -8.21
C ASN A 174 -21.06 -22.74 -8.14
N SER A 175 -21.47 -23.73 -8.92
CA SER A 175 -22.85 -24.25 -8.92
C SER A 175 -23.19 -25.08 -7.69
N GLY A 176 -22.19 -25.73 -7.06
CA GLY A 176 -22.31 -26.49 -5.82
C GLY A 176 -21.39 -25.93 -4.73
N ASN A 177 -21.58 -26.35 -3.49
CA ASN A 177 -20.70 -25.98 -2.39
C ASN A 177 -19.49 -26.91 -2.33
N PHE A 178 -18.35 -26.39 -1.90
CA PHE A 178 -17.28 -27.21 -1.40
C PHE A 178 -17.46 -27.36 0.12
N VAL A 179 -17.46 -28.58 0.63
CA VAL A 179 -17.85 -28.89 2.01
C VAL A 179 -16.66 -29.43 2.77
N PHE A 180 -16.34 -28.79 3.88
CA PHE A 180 -15.45 -29.37 4.88
C PHE A 180 -16.28 -30.00 5.99
N LYS A 181 -16.07 -31.31 6.24
CA LYS A 181 -16.68 -32.03 7.34
C LYS A 181 -15.68 -32.26 8.46
N PHE A 182 -16.14 -32.07 9.66
CA PHE A 182 -15.39 -32.30 10.89
C PHE A 182 -16.17 -33.22 11.82
N CYS A 183 -15.47 -34.06 12.54
CA CYS A 183 -16.02 -34.76 13.71
C CYS A 183 -15.40 -34.13 14.95
N ILE A 184 -16.22 -33.73 15.92
CA ILE A 184 -15.77 -33.13 17.18
C ILE A 184 -15.86 -34.20 18.28
N GLU A 185 -14.77 -34.37 19.03
CA GLU A 185 -14.74 -35.27 20.18
C GLU A 185 -15.41 -34.62 21.37
N GLU A 186 -16.37 -35.34 21.99
CA GLU A 186 -16.97 -34.87 23.25
C GLU A 186 -15.95 -35.07 24.37
N GLY A 187 -15.60 -34.00 25.06
CA GLY A 187 -14.67 -34.05 26.19
C GLY A 187 -14.71 -32.77 27.02
N PRO A 188 -14.27 -32.84 28.29
CA PRO A 188 -14.12 -31.64 29.05
C PRO A 188 -13.06 -30.74 28.44
N ASP A 189 -13.32 -29.47 28.39
CA ASP A 189 -12.33 -28.47 27.98
C ASP A 189 -11.14 -28.50 28.95
N ALA A 190 -9.98 -28.80 28.42
CA ALA A 190 -8.73 -28.97 29.14
C ALA A 190 -7.60 -28.08 28.61
N THR A 191 -7.95 -27.06 27.81
CA THR A 191 -7.00 -26.15 27.16
C THR A 191 -7.26 -24.71 27.59
N PRO A 192 -6.23 -23.90 27.84
CA PRO A 192 -6.41 -22.47 28.06
C PRO A 192 -6.86 -21.77 26.76
N PRO A 193 -7.54 -20.62 26.86
CA PRO A 193 -7.98 -19.88 25.67
C PRO A 193 -6.78 -19.46 24.82
N LEU A 194 -6.94 -19.57 23.49
CA LEU A 194 -5.92 -19.11 22.56
C LEU A 194 -6.23 -17.69 22.09
N ILE A 195 -5.29 -16.78 22.28
CA ILE A 195 -5.35 -15.47 21.67
C ILE A 195 -4.90 -15.59 20.23
N ILE A 196 -5.82 -15.34 19.30
CA ILE A 196 -5.61 -15.49 17.83
C ILE A 196 -4.90 -14.27 17.26
N GLY A 197 -5.20 -13.09 17.80
CA GLY A 197 -4.64 -11.83 17.34
C GLY A 197 -5.44 -10.62 17.79
N THR A 198 -5.17 -9.50 17.18
CA THR A 198 -5.85 -8.23 17.40
C THR A 198 -6.25 -7.59 16.07
N ASN A 199 -7.10 -6.56 16.11
CA ASN A 199 -7.40 -5.71 14.96
C ASN A 199 -6.20 -4.86 14.52
N TRP A 200 -5.18 -4.73 15.35
CA TRP A 200 -3.91 -4.10 15.04
C TRP A 200 -2.86 -5.14 14.64
N LEU A 201 -2.08 -4.83 13.62
CA LEU A 201 -0.89 -5.62 13.30
C LEU A 201 0.23 -5.26 14.27
N ASN A 202 1.05 -6.25 14.61
CA ASN A 202 2.22 -6.02 15.45
C ASN A 202 3.26 -5.13 14.74
N ASN A 203 3.89 -4.23 15.48
CA ASN A 203 4.85 -3.23 14.97
C ASN A 203 4.25 -2.22 13.98
N ILE A 204 2.94 -1.95 14.07
CA ILE A 204 2.34 -0.89 13.26
C ILE A 204 2.59 0.47 13.91
N PRO A 205 2.96 1.50 13.13
CA PRO A 205 3.12 2.85 13.65
C PRO A 205 1.75 3.50 13.95
N VAL A 206 1.73 4.33 14.99
CA VAL A 206 0.58 5.17 15.38
C VAL A 206 0.94 6.65 15.30
N PRO A 207 -0.05 7.53 15.02
CA PRO A 207 0.21 8.96 14.86
C PRO A 207 0.86 9.59 16.10
N ASN A 208 1.68 10.59 15.89
CA ASN A 208 2.23 11.41 16.96
C ASN A 208 1.13 12.08 17.78
N GLY A 209 1.28 12.07 19.10
CA GLY A 209 0.29 12.61 20.03
C GLY A 209 -0.93 11.71 20.26
N GLN A 210 -0.91 10.47 19.77
CA GLN A 210 -1.94 9.48 20.03
C GLN A 210 -1.67 8.82 21.39
N GLU A 211 -2.38 9.23 22.43
CA GLU A 211 -2.20 8.70 23.79
C GLU A 211 -2.96 7.41 24.06
N GLU A 212 -4.00 7.15 23.26
CA GLU A 212 -4.92 6.01 23.43
C GLU A 212 -5.35 5.44 22.07
N VAL A 213 -5.49 4.10 21.99
CA VAL A 213 -6.05 3.41 20.82
C VAL A 213 -7.06 2.35 21.23
N GLY A 214 -8.14 2.21 20.48
CA GLY A 214 -9.08 1.10 20.62
C GLY A 214 -8.46 -0.20 20.13
N VAL A 215 -8.55 -1.27 20.92
CA VAL A 215 -8.10 -2.61 20.53
C VAL A 215 -9.25 -3.60 20.62
N GLU A 216 -9.33 -4.47 19.63
CA GLU A 216 -10.11 -5.69 19.63
C GLU A 216 -9.16 -6.88 19.67
N LEU A 217 -9.28 -7.71 20.71
CA LEU A 217 -8.54 -8.96 20.87
C LEU A 217 -9.45 -10.13 20.50
N TYR A 218 -8.94 -11.06 19.75
CA TYR A 218 -9.71 -12.22 19.26
C TYR A 218 -9.26 -13.50 19.97
N THR A 219 -10.24 -14.23 20.54
CA THR A 219 -10.01 -15.51 21.22
C THR A 219 -10.78 -16.63 20.52
N ASN A 220 -10.28 -17.85 20.64
CA ASN A 220 -10.88 -19.07 20.10
C ASN A 220 -12.14 -19.51 20.84
N GLU A 221 -12.31 -19.09 22.07
CA GLU A 221 -13.40 -19.46 22.98
C GLU A 221 -13.79 -18.28 23.86
N ALA A 222 -14.94 -18.40 24.53
CA ALA A 222 -15.39 -17.38 25.47
C ALA A 222 -14.41 -17.27 26.65
N ALA A 223 -13.87 -16.09 26.86
CA ALA A 223 -12.86 -15.84 27.87
C ALA A 223 -13.01 -14.45 28.48
N ASP A 224 -12.45 -14.27 29.67
CA ASP A 224 -12.20 -12.94 30.25
C ASP A 224 -10.74 -12.57 30.00
N CYS A 225 -10.48 -11.44 29.38
CA CYS A 225 -9.13 -11.00 29.04
C CYS A 225 -8.74 -9.74 29.80
N LYS A 226 -7.45 -9.61 30.06
CA LYS A 226 -6.82 -8.43 30.66
C LYS A 226 -5.57 -8.05 29.89
N TRP A 227 -5.15 -6.80 30.07
CA TRP A 227 -3.90 -6.30 29.54
C TRP A 227 -3.10 -5.47 30.54
N SER A 228 -1.80 -5.35 30.31
CA SER A 228 -0.86 -4.57 31.12
C SER A 228 0.31 -4.09 30.27
N HIS A 229 1.06 -3.08 30.75
CA HIS A 229 2.28 -2.57 30.11
C HIS A 229 3.52 -3.44 30.39
N THR A 230 3.41 -4.42 31.24
CA THR A 230 4.50 -5.33 31.58
C THR A 230 3.98 -6.75 31.63
N ASP A 231 4.81 -7.72 31.28
CA ASP A 231 4.45 -9.13 31.34
C ASP A 231 4.18 -9.54 32.80
N LYS A 232 2.93 -9.94 33.07
CA LYS A 232 2.43 -10.35 34.38
C LYS A 232 1.48 -11.54 34.24
N ASP A 233 1.29 -12.26 35.32
CA ASP A 233 0.23 -13.26 35.38
C ASP A 233 -1.16 -12.59 35.31
N TYR A 234 -2.14 -13.31 34.76
CA TYR A 234 -3.50 -12.78 34.53
C TYR A 234 -4.09 -12.08 35.73
N VAL A 235 -3.88 -12.67 36.96
CA VAL A 235 -4.42 -12.14 38.20
C VAL A 235 -3.84 -10.75 38.56
N ASP A 236 -2.60 -10.50 38.15
CA ASP A 236 -1.86 -9.25 38.47
C ASP A 236 -2.00 -8.17 37.39
N MET A 237 -2.66 -8.46 36.26
CA MET A 237 -2.94 -7.47 35.20
C MET A 237 -4.02 -6.49 35.65
N GLU A 238 -3.79 -5.19 35.39
CA GLU A 238 -4.59 -4.09 35.95
C GLU A 238 -5.84 -3.77 35.12
N ASN A 239 -5.80 -4.00 33.80
CA ASN A 239 -6.81 -3.51 32.88
C ASN A 239 -7.65 -4.67 32.34
N SER A 240 -8.93 -4.70 32.69
CA SER A 240 -9.89 -5.68 32.19
C SER A 240 -10.43 -5.26 30.83
N MET A 241 -10.70 -6.21 29.95
CA MET A 241 -11.34 -6.01 28.66
C MET A 241 -12.83 -6.36 28.74
N ASN A 242 -13.62 -5.82 27.84
CA ASN A 242 -15.02 -6.15 27.69
C ASN A 242 -15.16 -7.27 26.65
N CYS A 243 -15.41 -8.49 27.09
CA CYS A 243 -15.41 -9.67 26.26
C CYS A 243 -16.82 -10.16 25.93
N GLN A 244 -17.03 -10.54 24.65
CA GLN A 244 -18.22 -11.23 24.21
C GLN A 244 -18.17 -12.69 24.67
N GLN A 245 -19.27 -13.19 25.23
CA GLN A 245 -19.31 -14.53 25.83
C GLN A 245 -20.30 -15.47 25.12
N ASN A 246 -21.13 -14.93 24.21
CA ASN A 246 -22.17 -15.70 23.51
C ASN A 246 -21.75 -16.02 22.07
N LEU A 247 -22.00 -17.24 21.60
CA LEU A 247 -21.72 -17.68 20.22
C LEU A 247 -22.41 -16.81 19.16
N VAL A 248 -23.61 -16.32 19.42
CA VAL A 248 -24.37 -15.42 18.52
C VAL A 248 -23.62 -14.11 18.23
N ASN A 249 -22.75 -13.70 19.14
CA ASN A 249 -22.00 -12.46 19.03
C ASN A 249 -20.56 -12.66 18.47
N MET A 250 -20.23 -13.88 18.02
CA MET A 250 -18.97 -14.13 17.32
C MET A 250 -18.91 -13.29 16.05
N ASN A 251 -17.70 -12.84 15.70
CA ASN A 251 -17.51 -12.14 14.44
C ASN A 251 -17.61 -13.12 13.24
N ALA A 252 -17.55 -12.57 12.02
CA ALA A 252 -17.60 -13.36 10.78
C ALA A 252 -16.47 -14.41 10.64
N GLN A 253 -15.45 -14.36 11.48
CA GLN A 253 -14.33 -15.31 11.54
C GLN A 253 -14.54 -16.41 12.58
N MET A 254 -15.73 -16.44 13.22
CA MET A 254 -16.07 -17.36 14.31
C MET A 254 -15.12 -17.28 15.51
N VAL A 255 -14.71 -16.08 15.86
CA VAL A 255 -13.90 -15.81 17.06
C VAL A 255 -14.64 -14.88 18.01
N PHE A 256 -14.37 -15.04 19.28
CA PHE A 256 -14.87 -14.16 20.33
C PHE A 256 -14.03 -12.89 20.37
N THR A 257 -14.67 -11.76 20.58
CA THR A 257 -14.02 -10.46 20.60
C THR A 257 -14.02 -9.89 21.99
N CYS A 258 -12.86 -9.42 22.45
CA CYS A 258 -12.69 -8.61 23.66
C CYS A 258 -12.23 -7.21 23.25
N ASP A 259 -12.97 -6.18 23.60
CA ASP A 259 -12.65 -4.79 23.31
C ASP A 259 -12.11 -4.03 24.54
N SER A 260 -11.18 -3.14 24.30
CA SER A 260 -10.62 -2.23 25.31
C SER A 260 -9.99 -1.01 24.64
N THR A 261 -9.63 -0.04 25.48
CA THR A 261 -8.80 1.10 25.08
C THR A 261 -7.43 0.94 25.72
N LEU A 262 -6.40 0.79 24.88
CA LEU A 262 -5.01 0.83 25.31
C LEU A 262 -4.61 2.28 25.54
N SER A 263 -4.17 2.61 26.74
CA SER A 263 -3.73 3.95 27.12
C SER A 263 -2.26 3.96 27.48
N GLY A 264 -1.65 5.14 27.55
CA GLY A 264 -0.26 5.31 27.93
C GLY A 264 0.72 5.07 26.78
N LEU A 265 0.26 5.25 25.53
CA LEU A 265 1.14 5.31 24.39
C LEU A 265 2.07 6.53 24.50
N ASN A 266 3.31 6.33 24.15
CA ASN A 266 4.32 7.37 24.13
C ASN A 266 4.88 7.53 22.71
N ASP A 267 5.10 8.77 22.34
CA ASP A 267 5.69 9.10 21.05
C ASP A 267 7.16 8.66 20.94
N ASN A 268 7.60 8.40 19.72
CA ASN A 268 8.99 8.10 19.36
C ASN A 268 9.59 6.91 20.12
N GLN A 269 8.78 5.91 20.43
CA GLN A 269 9.23 4.66 21.05
C GLN A 269 8.27 3.51 20.79
N ASP A 270 8.75 2.31 21.06
CA ASP A 270 7.94 1.10 21.06
C ASP A 270 7.07 1.08 22.32
N ASN A 271 5.79 0.74 22.14
CA ASN A 271 4.79 0.61 23.20
C ASN A 271 4.30 -0.83 23.20
N GLU A 272 4.78 -1.63 24.14
CA GLU A 272 4.40 -3.02 24.29
C GLU A 272 3.20 -3.16 25.24
N PHE A 273 2.21 -3.93 24.80
CA PHE A 273 1.03 -4.31 25.56
C PHE A 273 0.96 -5.83 25.67
N TYR A 274 0.79 -6.32 26.88
CA TYR A 274 0.76 -7.75 27.21
C TYR A 274 -0.67 -8.15 27.55
N PHE A 275 -1.17 -9.22 26.92
CA PHE A 275 -2.52 -9.72 27.09
C PHE A 275 -2.52 -11.15 27.59
N ARG A 276 -3.40 -11.46 28.55
CA ARG A 276 -3.73 -12.81 28.95
C ARG A 276 -5.23 -12.96 29.12
N CYS A 277 -5.71 -14.16 28.87
CA CYS A 277 -7.12 -14.51 29.01
C CYS A 277 -7.29 -15.73 29.91
N ASN A 278 -8.47 -15.86 30.51
CA ASN A 278 -8.89 -16.96 31.36
C ASN A 278 -10.23 -17.50 30.86
N ASP A 279 -10.31 -18.80 30.57
CA ASP A 279 -11.49 -19.45 30.03
C ASP A 279 -12.70 -19.48 30.95
N LYS A 280 -13.83 -20.04 30.50
CA LYS A 280 -15.04 -20.30 31.27
C LYS A 280 -15.48 -19.14 32.19
N PRO A 281 -15.76 -17.93 31.59
CA PRO A 281 -16.14 -16.75 32.36
C PRO A 281 -17.35 -16.99 33.26
N HIS A 282 -18.26 -17.91 32.92
CA HIS A 282 -19.43 -18.27 33.72
C HIS A 282 -19.08 -18.92 35.07
N LEU A 283 -17.85 -19.43 35.24
CA LEU A 283 -17.39 -20.03 36.52
C LEU A 283 -16.77 -19.01 37.45
N GLU A 284 -16.57 -17.77 37.05
CA GLU A 284 -16.01 -16.71 37.90
C GLU A 284 -16.88 -16.50 39.16
N GLY A 285 -16.23 -16.46 40.33
CA GLY A 285 -16.90 -16.31 41.63
C GLY A 285 -17.73 -17.52 42.09
N THR A 286 -17.69 -18.64 41.37
CA THR A 286 -18.36 -19.89 41.78
C THR A 286 -17.44 -20.85 42.55
N ALA A 287 -18.00 -21.92 43.09
CA ALA A 287 -17.19 -22.98 43.74
C ALA A 287 -16.26 -23.72 42.74
N ASN A 288 -16.53 -23.60 41.45
CA ASN A 288 -15.80 -24.26 40.34
C ASN A 288 -14.79 -23.34 39.65
N GLU A 289 -14.55 -22.15 40.16
CA GLU A 289 -13.61 -21.18 39.62
C GLU A 289 -12.20 -21.78 39.36
N GLY A 290 -11.76 -22.69 40.22
CA GLY A 290 -10.48 -23.39 40.06
C GLY A 290 -10.39 -24.34 38.84
N LEU A 291 -11.46 -24.49 38.06
CA LEU A 291 -11.46 -25.24 36.76
C LEU A 291 -11.17 -24.34 35.56
N ARG A 292 -11.11 -23.02 35.78
CA ARG A 292 -10.72 -22.07 34.76
C ARG A 292 -9.23 -22.18 34.43
N MET A 293 -8.87 -22.02 33.17
CA MET A 293 -7.49 -22.11 32.69
C MET A 293 -7.05 -20.79 32.10
N GLU A 294 -5.89 -20.31 32.52
CA GLU A 294 -5.32 -19.04 32.03
C GLU A 294 -4.15 -19.28 31.06
N ASN A 295 -3.90 -18.32 30.17
CA ASN A 295 -2.71 -18.36 29.33
C ASN A 295 -1.44 -18.33 30.20
N LEU A 296 -0.52 -19.24 29.91
CA LEU A 296 0.78 -19.28 30.59
C LEU A 296 1.74 -18.23 30.06
N GLU A 297 1.60 -17.85 28.78
CA GLU A 297 2.40 -16.84 28.12
C GLU A 297 1.50 -15.70 27.65
N SER A 298 2.01 -14.47 27.70
CA SER A 298 1.28 -13.30 27.23
C SER A 298 1.35 -13.17 25.71
N TYR A 299 0.23 -12.80 25.11
CA TYR A 299 0.26 -12.26 23.75
C TYR A 299 0.78 -10.83 23.80
N VAL A 300 1.71 -10.47 22.91
CA VAL A 300 2.35 -9.14 22.90
C VAL A 300 1.96 -8.39 21.65
N LEU A 301 1.40 -7.21 21.82
CA LEU A 301 1.16 -6.23 20.77
C LEU A 301 2.14 -5.06 20.95
N ASN A 302 2.98 -4.81 19.97
CA ASN A 302 3.83 -3.64 19.93
C ASN A 302 3.26 -2.61 18.96
N LEU A 303 3.05 -1.37 19.44
CA LEU A 303 2.67 -0.21 18.64
C LEU A 303 3.81 0.80 18.66
N ILE A 304 4.22 1.28 17.48
CA ILE A 304 5.35 2.20 17.34
C ILE A 304 4.82 3.64 17.41
N GLY A 305 5.11 4.36 18.50
CA GLY A 305 4.82 5.79 18.61
C GLY A 305 5.74 6.58 17.68
N THR A 306 5.18 7.45 16.86
CA THR A 306 5.92 8.20 15.85
C THR A 306 6.25 9.63 16.29
N GLN A 307 7.02 10.34 15.49
CA GLN A 307 7.27 11.78 15.58
C GLN A 307 6.37 12.53 14.59
N PRO A 308 6.18 13.85 14.73
CA PRO A 308 5.54 14.63 13.69
C PRO A 308 6.33 14.51 12.38
N LEU A 309 5.64 14.26 11.27
CA LEU A 309 6.26 14.34 9.95
C LEU A 309 6.57 15.80 9.64
N VAL A 310 7.72 16.08 9.02
CA VAL A 310 8.15 17.42 8.65
C VAL A 310 8.61 17.45 7.20
N ILE A 311 8.06 18.34 6.40
CA ILE A 311 8.59 18.72 5.10
C ILE A 311 9.79 19.65 5.35
N SER A 312 11.00 19.17 5.10
CA SER A 312 12.25 19.86 5.45
C SER A 312 12.78 20.77 4.33
N SER A 313 12.47 20.47 3.07
CA SER A 313 12.79 21.32 1.93
C SER A 313 11.84 21.04 0.77
N ILE A 314 11.64 22.07 -0.05
CA ILE A 314 10.89 22.00 -1.30
C ILE A 314 11.66 22.77 -2.36
N GLU A 315 11.82 22.22 -3.54
CA GLU A 315 12.31 22.89 -4.73
C GLU A 315 11.26 22.84 -5.84
N PRO A 316 11.11 23.92 -6.66
CA PRO A 316 11.82 25.19 -6.56
C PRO A 316 11.56 25.93 -5.25
N GLU A 317 12.52 26.71 -4.76
CA GLU A 317 12.32 27.54 -3.58
C GLU A 317 11.15 28.53 -3.81
N ASN A 318 10.51 28.93 -2.73
CA ASN A 318 9.41 29.88 -2.79
C ASN A 318 9.84 31.20 -3.46
N GLU A 319 8.98 31.77 -4.30
CA GLU A 319 9.22 33.00 -5.07
C GLU A 319 10.33 32.86 -6.14
N THR A 320 10.70 31.64 -6.54
CA THR A 320 11.66 31.40 -7.63
C THR A 320 11.05 31.76 -8.98
N LEU A 321 11.89 32.33 -9.87
CA LEU A 321 11.56 32.51 -11.27
C LEU A 321 12.21 31.42 -12.12
N VAL A 322 11.38 30.56 -12.70
CA VAL A 322 11.81 29.51 -13.63
C VAL A 322 11.73 30.02 -15.06
N LYS A 323 12.84 29.95 -15.80
CA LYS A 323 12.92 30.41 -17.19
C LYS A 323 13.06 29.26 -18.14
N GLY A 324 12.40 29.34 -19.31
CA GLY A 324 12.47 28.31 -20.32
C GLY A 324 12.39 28.82 -21.74
N SER A 325 13.04 28.10 -22.66
CA SER A 325 13.10 28.39 -24.10
C SER A 325 11.97 27.77 -24.93
N SER A 326 10.99 27.16 -24.30
CA SER A 326 9.81 26.56 -24.92
C SER A 326 8.52 27.15 -24.37
N SER A 327 7.42 27.03 -25.13
CA SER A 327 6.10 27.52 -24.69
C SER A 327 5.58 26.83 -23.42
N VAL A 328 6.09 25.63 -23.13
CA VAL A 328 5.81 24.84 -21.92
C VAL A 328 7.16 24.45 -21.32
N VAL A 329 7.34 24.71 -20.05
CA VAL A 329 8.57 24.41 -19.29
C VAL A 329 8.31 23.27 -18.35
N GLU A 330 9.22 22.33 -18.31
CA GLU A 330 9.26 21.30 -17.27
C GLU A 330 9.82 21.92 -15.99
N VAL A 331 9.01 21.85 -14.94
CA VAL A 331 9.37 22.25 -13.59
C VAL A 331 9.34 21.02 -12.70
N GLU A 332 10.48 20.62 -12.18
CA GLU A 332 10.56 19.52 -11.23
C GLU A 332 10.26 20.05 -9.83
N LEU A 333 9.25 19.43 -9.18
CA LEU A 333 8.97 19.63 -7.76
C LEU A 333 9.70 18.54 -6.97
N ASP A 334 10.69 18.96 -6.19
CA ASP A 334 11.42 18.09 -5.28
C ASP A 334 11.07 18.41 -3.84
N VAL A 335 10.72 17.39 -3.06
CA VAL A 335 10.34 17.51 -1.66
C VAL A 335 11.16 16.53 -0.83
N VAL A 336 11.70 17.00 0.29
CA VAL A 336 12.38 16.16 1.28
C VAL A 336 11.60 16.15 2.57
N THR A 337 11.32 14.97 3.09
CA THR A 337 10.65 14.76 4.38
C THR A 337 11.63 14.23 5.43
N SER A 338 11.31 14.47 6.69
CA SER A 338 12.11 14.05 7.85
C SER A 338 11.24 13.83 9.07
N ALA A 339 11.78 13.19 10.10
CA ALA A 339 11.05 12.78 11.29
C ALA A 339 9.89 11.82 10.94
N GLY A 340 8.70 11.93 11.52
CA GLY A 340 7.61 11.01 11.21
C GLY A 340 7.90 9.55 11.56
N TYR A 341 7.29 8.63 10.81
CA TYR A 341 7.64 7.21 10.82
C TYR A 341 8.85 6.97 9.92
N ASP A 342 9.72 6.03 10.32
CA ASP A 342 10.94 5.60 9.60
C ASP A 342 11.77 6.77 9.03
N LEU A 343 12.10 7.73 9.92
CA LEU A 343 12.93 8.92 9.61
C LEU A 343 12.35 9.82 8.50
N GLY A 344 11.06 9.75 8.22
CA GLY A 344 10.38 10.60 7.26
C GLY A 344 10.00 9.91 5.96
N GLU A 345 10.01 8.57 5.89
CA GLU A 345 9.43 7.85 4.75
C GLU A 345 7.94 8.21 4.62
N ALA A 346 7.56 8.79 3.49
CA ALA A 346 6.23 9.34 3.28
C ALA A 346 5.75 9.19 1.83
N MET A 347 4.45 9.43 1.63
CA MET A 347 3.84 9.67 0.33
C MET A 347 3.46 11.14 0.20
N CYS A 348 3.98 11.80 -0.84
CA CYS A 348 3.70 13.21 -1.09
C CYS A 348 2.75 13.40 -2.28
N TYR A 349 1.99 14.48 -2.20
CA TYR A 349 0.97 14.88 -3.15
C TYR A 349 1.05 16.36 -3.40
N ALA A 350 0.71 16.79 -4.61
CA ALA A 350 0.60 18.21 -4.99
C ALA A 350 -0.82 18.54 -5.45
N SER A 351 -1.30 19.73 -5.12
CA SER A 351 -2.58 20.25 -5.59
C SER A 351 -2.44 21.74 -5.96
N PRO A 352 -2.95 22.18 -7.13
CA PRO A 352 -2.97 23.59 -7.49
C PRO A 352 -4.02 24.41 -6.72
N THR A 353 -4.97 23.77 -6.06
CA THR A 353 -6.10 24.44 -5.38
C THR A 353 -6.12 24.21 -3.87
N GLY A 354 -5.43 23.19 -3.37
CA GLY A 354 -5.50 22.72 -1.99
C GLY A 354 -6.77 21.93 -1.62
N ASN A 355 -7.69 21.73 -2.57
CA ASN A 355 -8.86 20.89 -2.33
C ASN A 355 -8.47 19.41 -2.26
N ILE A 356 -9.09 18.66 -1.33
CA ILE A 356 -8.77 17.26 -1.07
C ILE A 356 -8.88 16.37 -2.31
N ASN A 357 -9.77 16.71 -3.25
CA ASN A 357 -10.01 15.93 -4.46
C ASN A 357 -9.03 16.25 -5.61
N ASP A 358 -8.21 17.28 -5.46
CA ASP A 358 -7.31 17.77 -6.52
C ASP A 358 -5.85 17.39 -6.27
N TYR A 359 -5.58 16.64 -5.18
CA TYR A 359 -4.24 16.17 -4.89
C TYR A 359 -3.84 15.00 -5.81
N ILE A 360 -2.72 15.17 -6.47
CA ILE A 360 -2.11 14.17 -7.34
C ILE A 360 -0.84 13.66 -6.66
N VAL A 361 -0.69 12.34 -6.59
CA VAL A 361 0.49 11.71 -6.01
C VAL A 361 1.74 12.03 -6.83
N PHE A 362 2.86 12.25 -6.19
CA PHE A 362 4.15 12.43 -6.84
C PHE A 362 4.55 11.16 -7.61
N GLU A 363 5.26 11.34 -8.73
CA GLU A 363 5.73 10.23 -9.57
C GLU A 363 6.74 9.34 -8.83
N ASN A 364 7.65 9.96 -8.08
CA ASN A 364 8.61 9.31 -7.20
C ASN A 364 8.28 9.70 -5.77
N THR A 365 7.85 8.72 -4.99
CA THR A 365 7.47 8.89 -3.58
C THR A 365 7.63 7.56 -2.82
N GLN A 366 7.12 7.41 -1.60
CA GLN A 366 7.38 6.29 -0.69
C GLN A 366 8.88 6.22 -0.31
N SER A 367 9.44 7.34 0.04
CA SER A 367 10.83 7.49 0.48
C SER A 367 10.98 8.77 1.31
N HIS A 368 12.20 9.23 1.56
CA HIS A 368 12.51 10.52 2.20
C HIS A 368 12.64 11.66 1.19
N SER A 369 12.78 11.33 -0.09
CA SER A 369 12.90 12.28 -1.18
C SER A 369 11.84 11.98 -2.23
N HIS A 370 11.13 12.98 -2.63
CA HIS A 370 9.98 12.86 -3.52
C HIS A 370 10.13 13.82 -4.68
N SER A 371 9.80 13.39 -5.90
CA SER A 371 9.81 14.27 -7.07
C SER A 371 8.64 14.02 -8.01
N THR A 372 8.22 15.09 -8.69
CA THR A 372 7.25 15.03 -9.78
C THR A 372 7.49 16.16 -10.77
N SER A 373 7.25 15.89 -12.06
CA SER A 373 7.41 16.88 -13.12
C SER A 373 6.10 17.57 -13.45
N LEU A 374 6.13 18.91 -13.49
CA LEU A 374 5.03 19.75 -13.93
C LEU A 374 5.38 20.40 -15.28
N TRP A 375 4.46 20.35 -16.23
CA TRP A 375 4.61 20.97 -17.55
C TRP A 375 3.76 22.25 -17.59
N LEU A 376 4.42 23.43 -17.47
CA LEU A 376 3.75 24.68 -17.18
C LEU A 376 4.02 25.73 -18.29
N GLU A 377 3.01 26.50 -18.66
CA GLU A 377 3.12 27.68 -19.49
C GLU A 377 3.61 28.89 -18.66
N SER A 378 3.87 30.03 -19.32
CA SER A 378 4.19 31.27 -18.59
C SER A 378 3.05 31.71 -17.67
N GLY A 379 3.35 31.95 -16.42
CA GLY A 379 2.35 32.34 -15.40
C GLY A 379 2.87 32.22 -13.98
N SER A 380 2.02 32.60 -13.02
CA SER A 380 2.27 32.46 -11.58
C SER A 380 1.54 31.25 -11.03
N TYR A 381 2.22 30.40 -10.30
CA TYR A 381 1.73 29.14 -9.79
C TYR A 381 1.83 29.05 -8.28
N ASN A 382 0.79 28.46 -7.68
CA ASN A 382 0.76 28.10 -6.28
C ASN A 382 0.42 26.61 -6.18
N TYR A 383 1.24 25.85 -5.48
CA TYR A 383 0.97 24.45 -5.21
C TYR A 383 0.94 24.18 -3.71
N HIS A 384 -0.08 23.46 -3.30
CA HIS A 384 -0.20 22.90 -1.96
C HIS A 384 0.43 21.51 -1.97
N ILE A 385 1.47 21.32 -1.19
CA ILE A 385 2.16 20.06 -1.02
C ILE A 385 1.67 19.43 0.28
N ARG A 386 1.34 18.16 0.23
CA ARG A 386 0.96 17.37 1.41
C ARG A 386 1.69 16.05 1.39
N CYS A 387 2.38 15.72 2.48
CA CYS A 387 3.04 14.45 2.68
C CYS A 387 2.40 13.72 3.86
N ASN A 388 2.17 12.42 3.72
CA ASN A 388 1.63 11.56 4.78
C ASN A 388 2.58 10.37 4.96
N ASP A 389 2.89 10.01 6.20
CA ASP A 389 3.64 8.79 6.52
C ASP A 389 2.72 7.59 6.82
N LEU A 390 3.30 6.42 7.03
CA LEU A 390 2.57 5.21 7.38
C LEU A 390 2.00 5.29 8.81
N GLY A 391 2.57 6.12 9.69
CA GLY A 391 2.09 6.37 11.04
C GLY A 391 0.81 7.22 11.08
N GLY A 392 0.39 7.77 9.94
CA GLY A 392 -0.78 8.65 9.84
C GLY A 392 -0.45 10.11 10.16
N ASN A 393 0.82 10.46 10.35
CA ASN A 393 1.23 11.86 10.45
C ASN A 393 1.21 12.49 9.07
N PHE A 394 0.97 13.79 9.03
CA PHE A 394 1.04 14.56 7.79
C PHE A 394 1.62 15.94 8.04
N ASP A 395 2.24 16.47 7.00
CA ASP A 395 2.65 17.87 6.94
C ASP A 395 2.22 18.49 5.63
N THR A 396 2.02 19.81 5.64
CA THR A 396 1.52 20.56 4.49
C THR A 396 2.25 21.87 4.35
N GLU A 397 2.75 22.13 3.13
CA GLU A 397 3.40 23.39 2.77
C GLU A 397 2.81 23.95 1.48
N ILE A 398 3.00 25.24 1.27
CA ILE A 398 2.55 25.95 0.07
C ILE A 398 3.78 26.58 -0.57
N ILE A 399 3.99 26.33 -1.85
CA ILE A 399 5.02 26.96 -2.65
C ILE A 399 4.39 27.86 -3.72
N SER A 400 5.06 28.96 -4.01
CA SER A 400 4.68 29.90 -5.07
C SER A 400 5.89 30.16 -5.94
N PHE A 401 5.75 30.09 -7.24
CA PHE A 401 6.81 30.39 -8.19
C PHE A 401 6.23 30.93 -9.49
N ASP A 402 7.06 31.65 -10.23
CA ASP A 402 6.71 32.20 -11.54
C ASP A 402 7.43 31.42 -12.63
N VAL A 403 6.75 31.21 -13.76
CA VAL A 403 7.34 30.64 -14.98
C VAL A 403 7.32 31.72 -16.06
N GLU A 404 8.46 32.00 -16.62
CA GLU A 404 8.61 32.89 -17.78
C GLU A 404 9.15 32.09 -18.98
N THR A 405 8.57 32.34 -20.15
CA THR A 405 8.99 31.67 -21.38
C THR A 405 9.35 32.69 -22.44
N ASP A 406 10.48 32.50 -23.08
CA ASP A 406 10.86 33.14 -24.32
C ASP A 406 11.28 32.05 -25.33
N THR A 407 10.77 32.14 -26.54
CA THR A 407 11.05 31.17 -27.62
C THR A 407 11.91 31.74 -28.74
N GLN A 408 12.36 32.98 -28.59
CA GLN A 408 13.11 33.69 -29.65
C GLN A 408 14.58 33.80 -29.26
N ALA A 409 15.44 33.34 -30.16
CA ALA A 409 16.87 33.53 -29.97
C ALA A 409 17.27 35.02 -30.11
N PRO A 410 18.24 35.50 -29.32
CA PRO A 410 18.67 36.89 -29.36
C PRO A 410 19.24 37.24 -30.75
N MET A 411 18.84 38.41 -31.25
CA MET A 411 19.29 38.95 -32.52
C MET A 411 20.36 39.99 -32.35
N ILE A 412 21.41 39.93 -33.18
CA ILE A 412 22.42 40.97 -33.29
C ILE A 412 21.86 42.12 -34.11
N VAL A 413 21.56 43.24 -33.52
CA VAL A 413 20.95 44.43 -34.17
C VAL A 413 22.01 45.37 -34.75
N ARG A 414 23.25 45.24 -34.30
CA ARG A 414 24.36 46.08 -34.81
C ARG A 414 25.70 45.37 -34.66
N ALA A 415 26.53 45.45 -35.70
CA ALA A 415 27.93 45.06 -35.68
C ALA A 415 28.77 46.27 -36.20
N TYR A 416 29.90 46.53 -35.55
CA TYR A 416 30.80 47.65 -35.97
C TYR A 416 32.20 47.49 -35.41
N HIS A 417 33.16 48.12 -36.11
CA HIS A 417 34.55 48.18 -35.64
C HIS A 417 34.78 49.46 -34.84
N LYS A 418 35.35 49.34 -33.63
CA LYS A 418 35.76 50.49 -32.81
C LYS A 418 36.98 50.14 -31.96
N SER A 419 38.02 51.00 -32.03
CA SER A 419 39.20 50.88 -31.15
C SER A 419 39.85 49.49 -31.12
N SER A 420 40.09 48.93 -32.31
CA SER A 420 40.68 47.57 -32.46
C SER A 420 39.83 46.43 -31.93
N HIS A 421 38.53 46.60 -31.84
CA HIS A 421 37.59 45.58 -31.43
C HIS A 421 36.41 45.49 -32.41
N LEU A 422 35.97 44.26 -32.66
CA LEU A 422 34.63 43.98 -33.18
C LEU A 422 33.67 44.18 -32.00
N LYS A 423 32.65 45.02 -32.23
CA LYS A 423 31.58 45.26 -31.26
C LYS A 423 30.25 44.83 -31.83
N LEU A 424 29.46 44.14 -31.03
CA LEU A 424 28.11 43.67 -31.34
C LEU A 424 27.12 44.21 -30.34
N ILE A 425 25.93 44.50 -30.77
CA ILE A 425 24.81 44.86 -29.88
C ILE A 425 23.67 43.89 -30.20
N THR A 426 23.15 43.27 -29.13
CA THR A 426 21.98 42.42 -29.19
C THR A 426 20.69 43.20 -28.86
N ASN A 427 19.54 42.70 -29.29
CA ASN A 427 18.22 43.30 -28.99
C ASN A 427 17.84 43.14 -27.51
N GLU A 428 18.45 42.19 -26.85
CA GLU A 428 18.16 41.75 -25.46
C GLU A 428 19.43 41.30 -24.75
N GLU A 429 19.30 40.99 -23.45
CA GLU A 429 20.40 40.43 -22.68
C GLU A 429 20.82 39.09 -23.23
N ALA A 430 22.10 38.96 -23.51
CA ALA A 430 22.64 37.72 -24.08
C ALA A 430 24.11 37.48 -23.69
N THR A 431 24.55 36.25 -23.88
CA THR A 431 25.96 35.86 -23.89
C THR A 431 26.32 35.43 -25.34
N CYS A 432 27.37 35.96 -25.88
CA CYS A 432 27.78 35.62 -27.25
C CYS A 432 29.14 34.92 -27.28
N VAL A 433 29.27 33.96 -28.14
CA VAL A 433 30.51 33.27 -28.50
C VAL A 433 30.72 33.31 -30.00
N TYR A 434 31.94 33.06 -30.47
CA TYR A 434 32.23 33.02 -31.91
C TYR A 434 33.20 31.88 -32.24
N ASP A 435 33.16 31.46 -33.46
CA ASP A 435 34.16 30.60 -34.08
C ASP A 435 34.72 31.31 -35.33
N GLU A 436 35.92 30.91 -35.81
CA GLU A 436 36.61 31.50 -36.95
C GLU A 436 36.48 30.67 -38.23
N VAL A 437 35.82 29.49 -38.14
CA VAL A 437 35.76 28.51 -39.24
C VAL A 437 34.36 28.39 -39.83
N SER A 438 33.34 28.15 -39.01
CA SER A 438 31.97 27.93 -39.48
C SER A 438 30.93 28.16 -38.38
N CYS A 439 29.63 28.09 -38.72
CA CYS A 439 28.52 28.05 -37.75
C CYS A 439 28.26 26.65 -37.15
N ASP A 440 28.97 25.65 -37.60
CA ASP A 440 28.82 24.27 -37.13
C ASP A 440 29.72 24.00 -35.90
N TYR A 441 29.41 24.66 -34.81
CA TYR A 441 30.03 24.47 -33.50
C TYR A 441 29.01 24.53 -32.38
N SER A 442 29.26 23.82 -31.27
CA SER A 442 28.45 23.94 -30.06
C SER A 442 28.70 25.30 -29.38
N PHE A 443 27.68 25.89 -28.77
CA PHE A 443 27.84 27.17 -28.08
C PHE A 443 28.92 27.08 -26.99
N ASP A 444 29.06 25.97 -26.30
CA ASP A 444 30.04 25.77 -25.25
C ASP A 444 31.48 25.62 -25.76
N ASP A 445 31.67 25.29 -27.02
CA ASP A 445 32.99 25.17 -27.69
C ASP A 445 33.47 26.49 -28.30
N GLY A 446 32.59 27.49 -28.38
CA GLY A 446 32.89 28.78 -28.98
C GLY A 446 33.83 29.64 -28.14
N LEU A 447 34.56 30.54 -28.80
CA LEU A 447 35.43 31.54 -28.18
C LEU A 447 34.54 32.65 -27.54
N SER A 448 34.64 32.87 -26.24
CA SER A 448 33.82 33.84 -25.54
C SER A 448 34.10 35.27 -25.97
N MET A 449 33.02 36.05 -26.15
CA MET A 449 33.10 37.50 -26.32
C MET A 449 33.04 38.16 -24.94
N ASN A 450 33.81 39.29 -24.78
CA ASN A 450 33.68 40.10 -23.57
C ASN A 450 32.38 40.90 -23.61
N ARG A 451 31.76 41.15 -22.50
CA ARG A 451 30.49 41.85 -22.38
C ARG A 451 30.65 43.20 -21.67
N ILE A 452 29.93 44.22 -22.11
CA ILE A 452 29.78 45.54 -21.46
C ILE A 452 28.28 45.79 -21.29
N GLY A 453 27.82 45.78 -20.06
CA GLY A 453 26.38 45.85 -19.80
C GLY A 453 25.67 44.55 -20.26
N ASP A 454 24.40 44.65 -20.57
CA ASP A 454 23.55 43.47 -20.80
C ASP A 454 23.54 43.00 -22.27
N ASN A 455 23.74 43.92 -23.20
CA ASN A 455 23.57 43.66 -24.64
C ASN A 455 24.73 44.12 -25.50
N GLU A 456 25.86 44.61 -25.00
CA GLU A 456 27.05 44.96 -25.79
C GLU A 456 28.18 43.96 -25.61
N HIS A 457 28.61 43.37 -26.73
CA HIS A 457 29.65 42.34 -26.77
C HIS A 457 30.83 42.80 -27.60
N TYR A 458 32.04 42.36 -27.27
CA TYR A 458 33.22 42.72 -28.06
C TYR A 458 34.30 41.59 -27.99
N THR A 459 35.05 41.54 -29.09
CA THR A 459 36.28 40.71 -29.20
C THR A 459 37.35 41.47 -29.98
N SER A 460 38.58 40.99 -30.01
CA SER A 460 39.68 41.59 -30.76
C SER A 460 39.36 41.61 -32.27
N TRP A 461 39.70 42.71 -32.93
CA TRP A 461 39.50 42.85 -34.36
C TRP A 461 40.64 42.18 -35.13
N ASN A 462 40.34 41.27 -36.03
CA ASN A 462 41.29 40.59 -36.96
C ASN A 462 40.69 40.53 -38.38
N THR A 463 41.36 41.16 -39.33
CA THR A 463 40.91 41.21 -40.74
C THR A 463 41.15 39.93 -41.52
N ASN A 464 41.84 38.96 -40.93
CA ASN A 464 42.18 37.68 -41.62
C ASN A 464 41.21 36.55 -41.32
N VAL A 465 40.22 36.78 -40.46
CA VAL A 465 39.24 35.76 -40.07
C VAL A 465 37.83 36.28 -40.21
N ASN A 466 36.88 35.41 -40.47
CA ASN A 466 35.44 35.69 -40.31
C ASN A 466 35.01 35.28 -38.93
N TYR A 467 34.03 36.00 -38.37
CA TYR A 467 33.46 35.71 -37.07
C TYR A 467 32.10 35.08 -37.28
N TYR A 468 31.94 33.83 -36.89
CA TYR A 468 30.69 33.10 -36.86
C TYR A 468 30.12 33.16 -35.46
N VAL A 469 29.17 34.07 -35.20
CA VAL A 469 28.72 34.40 -33.85
C VAL A 469 27.43 33.70 -33.51
N LYS A 470 27.39 33.07 -32.37
CA LYS A 470 26.16 32.57 -31.71
C LYS A 470 25.92 33.30 -30.40
N CYS A 471 24.70 33.76 -30.18
CA CYS A 471 24.28 34.39 -28.90
C CYS A 471 23.20 33.55 -28.26
N LYS A 472 23.25 33.49 -26.95
CA LYS A 472 22.32 32.76 -26.06
C LYS A 472 21.76 33.75 -25.07
N ASP A 473 20.44 33.80 -24.92
CA ASP A 473 19.76 34.57 -23.89
C ASP A 473 19.73 33.86 -22.51
N GLU A 474 19.09 34.48 -21.56
CA GLU A 474 18.91 33.92 -20.22
C GLU A 474 17.87 32.79 -20.16
N PHE A 475 17.04 32.62 -21.19
CA PHE A 475 16.07 31.55 -21.34
C PHE A 475 16.68 30.30 -22.00
N GLY A 476 17.91 30.41 -22.51
CA GLY A 476 18.60 29.34 -23.18
C GLY A 476 18.37 29.27 -24.71
N ASN A 477 17.69 30.27 -25.30
CA ASN A 477 17.46 30.30 -26.74
C ASN A 477 18.75 30.52 -27.50
N LEU A 478 18.96 29.70 -28.52
CA LEU A 478 20.09 29.67 -29.42
C LEU A 478 19.60 29.65 -30.88
N PRO A 479 20.38 30.15 -31.85
CA PRO A 479 20.10 29.84 -33.23
C PRO A 479 20.19 28.34 -33.51
N ALA A 480 19.59 27.84 -34.59
CA ALA A 480 19.67 26.44 -34.93
C ALA A 480 21.14 25.94 -34.97
N PRO A 481 21.41 24.65 -34.74
CA PRO A 481 22.76 24.12 -34.50
C PRO A 481 23.78 24.52 -35.61
N ASP A 482 23.34 24.56 -36.85
CA ASP A 482 24.13 24.89 -38.06
C ASP A 482 24.04 26.37 -38.45
N GLN A 483 23.36 27.21 -37.66
CA GLN A 483 23.16 28.63 -37.96
C GLN A 483 23.89 29.51 -36.91
N CYS A 484 24.28 30.69 -37.36
CA CYS A 484 24.81 31.76 -36.53
C CYS A 484 23.76 32.85 -36.29
N SER A 485 23.83 33.53 -35.14
CA SER A 485 23.11 34.77 -34.95
C SER A 485 23.57 35.87 -35.90
N MET A 486 24.88 35.84 -36.27
CA MET A 486 25.46 36.71 -37.30
C MET A 486 26.80 36.16 -37.78
N THR A 487 27.07 36.31 -39.07
CA THR A 487 28.42 36.16 -39.60
C THR A 487 28.99 37.55 -39.92
N VAL A 488 30.18 37.82 -39.45
CA VAL A 488 30.86 39.11 -39.68
C VAL A 488 32.13 38.88 -40.50
N SER A 489 32.17 39.46 -41.69
CA SER A 489 33.36 39.51 -42.53
C SER A 489 34.04 40.87 -42.38
N PRO A 490 35.21 40.97 -41.72
CA PRO A 490 35.87 42.27 -41.45
C PRO A 490 36.20 43.12 -42.64
N LEU A 491 36.33 42.48 -43.85
CA LEU A 491 36.58 43.19 -45.10
C LEU A 491 35.31 43.86 -45.69
N GLU A 492 34.12 43.55 -45.14
CA GLU A 492 32.82 44.08 -45.61
C GLU A 492 32.16 45.06 -44.60
N LEU A 493 32.75 45.24 -43.40
CA LEU A 493 32.37 46.18 -42.36
C LEU A 493 33.13 47.51 -42.51
#